data_e92b2068bd6c40afdf55ef036afa4367
#
_entry.id   e92b2068bd6c40afdf55ef036afa4367
#
_cell.length_a   1.000
_cell.length_b   1.000
_cell.length_c   1.000
_cell.angle_alpha   90.00
_cell.angle_beta   90.00
_cell.angle_gamma   90.00
#
_symmetry.space_group_name_H-M   'P 1'
#
loop_
_entity.id
_entity.type
_entity.pdbx_description
1 polymer ?
#
loop_
_entity_poly.entity_id
_entity_poly.type
_entity_poly.pdbx_seq_one_letter_code
_entity_poly.pdbx_strand_id
1 'polypeptide(L)' 'MSEFDERTQANMDVVLDEVCAELPNGGDHESRKYIAEQLVQAARAGKKTLKKLTYVGRRALVHLNNDPKSV' A
#
# COMPACT_ATOMS: atom_id res chain seq x y z
N MET A 1 -15.38 1.36 -15.11
CA MET A 1 -15.74 0.95 -13.75
C MET A 1 -14.53 0.46 -12.98
N SER A 2 -14.48 0.81 -11.70
CA SER A 2 -13.38 0.35 -10.87
C SER A 2 -13.50 -1.15 -10.61
N GLU A 3 -12.39 -1.85 -10.55
CA GLU A 3 -12.33 -3.26 -10.19
C GLU A 3 -12.84 -3.51 -8.78
N PHE A 4 -12.73 -2.51 -7.92
CA PHE A 4 -13.13 -2.60 -6.52
C PHE A 4 -14.29 -1.64 -6.25
N ASP A 5 -15.09 -1.93 -5.20
CA ASP A 5 -16.13 -1.00 -4.82
C ASP A 5 -15.53 0.27 -4.21
N GLU A 6 -16.38 1.30 -4.03
CA GLU A 6 -15.90 2.60 -3.56
C GLU A 6 -15.27 2.52 -2.18
N ARG A 7 -15.82 1.70 -1.30
CA ARG A 7 -15.28 1.56 0.05
C ARG A 7 -13.88 0.94 0.03
N THR A 8 -13.72 -0.12 -0.77
CA THR A 8 -12.42 -0.78 -0.89
C THR A 8 -11.40 0.18 -1.49
N GLN A 9 -11.78 0.89 -2.53
CA GLN A 9 -10.88 1.86 -3.16
C GLN A 9 -10.48 2.96 -2.18
N ALA A 10 -11.45 3.49 -1.42
CA ALA A 10 -11.16 4.52 -0.43
C ALA A 10 -10.22 3.99 0.65
N ASN A 11 -10.44 2.77 1.12
CA ASN A 11 -9.56 2.17 2.12
C ASN A 11 -8.14 2.01 1.60
N MET A 12 -7.99 1.60 0.35
CA MET A 12 -6.67 1.46 -0.26
C MET A 12 -5.97 2.81 -0.37
N ASP A 13 -6.70 3.85 -0.75
CA ASP A 13 -6.13 5.19 -0.88
C ASP A 13 -5.68 5.74 0.47
N VAL A 14 -6.48 5.53 1.51
CA VAL A 14 -6.13 5.98 2.87
C VAL A 14 -4.86 5.27 3.34
N VAL A 15 -4.81 3.95 3.17
CA VAL A 15 -3.64 3.17 3.61
C VAL A 15 -2.40 3.59 2.83
N LEU A 16 -2.53 3.78 1.52
CA LEU A 16 -1.40 4.21 0.72
C LEU A 16 -0.83 5.53 1.21
N ASP A 17 -1.70 6.52 1.46
CA ASP A 17 -1.27 7.81 1.95
C ASP A 17 -0.60 7.71 3.33
N GLU A 18 -1.20 6.94 4.24
CA GLU A 18 -0.65 6.79 5.59
C GLU A 18 0.72 6.12 5.58
N VAL A 19 0.85 5.06 4.81
CA VAL A 19 2.11 4.30 4.75
C VAL A 19 3.19 5.12 4.05
N CYS A 20 2.84 5.78 2.95
CA CYS A 20 3.79 6.59 2.22
C CYS A 20 4.26 7.81 3.01
N ALA A 21 3.43 8.30 3.94
CA ALA A 21 3.84 9.42 4.80
C ALA A 21 5.03 9.07 5.68
N GLU A 22 5.30 7.79 5.91
CA GLU A 22 6.46 7.35 6.69
C GLU A 22 7.73 7.27 5.86
N LEU A 23 7.62 7.44 4.54
CA LEU A 23 8.78 7.43 3.65
C LEU A 23 9.36 8.84 3.54
N PRO A 24 10.68 8.96 3.26
CA PRO A 24 11.28 10.27 3.04
C PRO A 24 10.54 11.01 1.92
N ASN A 25 10.13 12.24 2.20
CA ASN A 25 9.41 13.08 1.24
C ASN A 25 8.12 12.47 0.71
N GLY A 26 7.47 11.62 1.51
CA GLY A 26 6.24 10.97 1.11
C GLY A 26 6.42 9.79 0.15
N GLY A 27 7.68 9.41 -0.07
CA GLY A 27 8.01 8.30 -0.96
C GLY A 27 8.15 8.73 -2.42
N ASP A 28 9.07 8.10 -3.13
CA ASP A 28 9.21 8.35 -4.56
C ASP A 28 8.17 7.55 -5.34
N HIS A 29 8.13 7.75 -6.65
CA HIS A 29 7.14 7.09 -7.51
C HIS A 29 7.25 5.56 -7.42
N GLU A 30 8.47 5.04 -7.43
CA GLU A 30 8.69 3.59 -7.38
C GLU A 30 8.21 2.97 -6.07
N SER A 31 8.49 3.64 -4.94
CA SER A 31 8.06 3.15 -3.64
C SER A 31 6.53 3.16 -3.52
N ARG A 32 5.89 4.25 -3.95
CA ARG A 32 4.44 4.36 -3.90
C ARG A 32 3.79 3.32 -4.81
N LYS A 33 4.36 3.08 -5.98
CA LYS A 33 3.86 2.08 -6.91
C LYS A 33 3.93 0.68 -6.31
N TYR A 34 5.05 0.35 -5.69
CA TYR A 34 5.22 -0.95 -5.05
C TYR A 34 4.16 -1.19 -3.99
N ILE A 35 3.96 -0.22 -3.10
CA ILE A 35 2.99 -0.34 -2.02
C ILE A 35 1.58 -0.46 -2.61
N ALA A 36 1.25 0.35 -3.60
CA ALA A 36 -0.05 0.30 -4.25
C ALA A 36 -0.33 -1.07 -4.87
N GLU A 37 0.67 -1.67 -5.51
CA GLU A 37 0.53 -3.00 -6.09
C GLU A 37 0.25 -4.06 -5.03
N GLN A 38 0.91 -3.97 -3.87
CA GLN A 38 0.66 -4.90 -2.78
C GLN A 38 -0.77 -4.76 -2.26
N LEU A 39 -1.26 -3.53 -2.16
CA LEU A 39 -2.64 -3.30 -1.72
C LEU A 39 -3.65 -3.85 -2.72
N VAL A 40 -3.40 -3.65 -4.02
CA VAL A 40 -4.28 -4.19 -5.06
C VAL A 40 -4.34 -5.72 -4.98
N GLN A 41 -3.19 -6.37 -4.84
CA GLN A 41 -3.14 -7.82 -4.74
C GLN A 41 -3.89 -8.31 -3.50
N ALA A 42 -3.74 -7.61 -2.38
CA ALA A 42 -4.43 -7.97 -1.15
C ALA A 42 -5.95 -7.85 -1.31
N ALA A 43 -6.40 -6.76 -1.94
CA ALA A 43 -7.83 -6.56 -2.18
C ALA A 43 -8.40 -7.64 -3.09
N ARG A 44 -7.65 -8.06 -4.10
CA ARG A 44 -8.07 -9.15 -4.98
C ARG A 44 -8.19 -10.48 -4.22
N ALA A 45 -7.39 -10.64 -3.18
CA ALA A 45 -7.44 -11.83 -2.33
C ALA A 45 -8.52 -11.75 -1.26
N GLY A 46 -9.33 -10.69 -1.27
CA GLY A 46 -10.43 -10.52 -0.32
C GLY A 46 -10.10 -9.70 0.91
N LYS A 47 -8.90 -9.15 0.99
CA LYS A 47 -8.48 -8.32 2.11
C LYS A 47 -8.90 -6.87 1.85
N LYS A 48 -10.15 -6.58 2.10
CA LYS A 48 -10.76 -5.30 1.72
C LYS A 48 -11.00 -4.34 2.86
N THR A 49 -10.85 -4.80 4.11
CA THR A 49 -11.05 -3.93 5.27
C THR A 49 -9.86 -3.00 5.47
N LEU A 50 -10.12 -1.85 6.08
CA LEU A 50 -9.06 -0.89 6.38
C LEU A 50 -7.96 -1.54 7.21
N LYS A 51 -8.33 -2.31 8.22
CA LYS A 51 -7.37 -2.97 9.10
C LYS A 51 -6.46 -3.92 8.33
N LYS A 52 -7.04 -4.76 7.47
CA LYS A 52 -6.26 -5.73 6.70
C LYS A 52 -5.35 -5.04 5.69
N LEU A 53 -5.86 -4.00 5.03
CA LEU A 53 -5.05 -3.26 4.08
C LEU A 53 -3.92 -2.49 4.76
N THR A 54 -4.18 -1.95 5.95
CA THR A 54 -3.13 -1.29 6.73
C THR A 54 -2.00 -2.26 7.05
N TYR A 55 -2.34 -3.48 7.46
CA TYR A 55 -1.34 -4.51 7.73
C TYR A 55 -0.48 -4.80 6.50
N VAL A 56 -1.13 -4.97 5.35
CA VAL A 56 -0.43 -5.24 4.09
C VAL A 56 0.48 -4.06 3.71
N GLY A 57 -0.02 -2.85 3.84
CA GLY A 57 0.76 -1.65 3.52
C GLY A 57 2.00 -1.52 4.40
N ARG A 58 1.87 -1.81 5.69
CA ARG A 58 3.01 -1.74 6.60
C ARG A 58 4.03 -2.83 6.30
N ARG A 59 3.58 -4.02 5.93
CA ARG A 59 4.50 -5.06 5.51
C ARG A 59 5.27 -4.66 4.25
N ALA A 60 4.59 -4.02 3.31
CA ALA A 60 5.24 -3.53 2.11
C ALA A 60 6.30 -2.47 2.45
N LEU A 61 6.00 -1.60 3.41
CA LEU A 61 6.95 -0.58 3.86
C LEU A 61 8.19 -1.22 4.46
N VAL A 62 8.01 -2.26 5.29
CA VAL A 62 9.14 -2.97 5.88
C VAL A 62 10.01 -3.60 4.80
N HIS A 63 9.39 -4.18 3.78
CA HIS A 63 10.13 -4.76 2.66
C HIS A 63 10.97 -3.71 1.94
N LEU A 64 10.41 -2.54 1.69
CA LEU A 64 11.15 -1.46 1.05
C LEU A 64 12.36 -1.03 1.87
N ASN A 65 12.17 -0.90 3.18
CA ASN A 65 13.25 -0.46 4.08
C ASN A 65 14.35 -1.51 4.20
N ASN A 66 14.03 -2.77 3.98
CA ASN A 66 14.99 -3.85 4.11
C ASN A 66 15.53 -4.35 2.77
N ASP A 67 15.14 -3.70 1.67
CA ASP A 67 15.60 -4.07 0.34
C ASP A 67 17.09 -3.71 0.19
N PRO A 68 17.97 -4.72 -0.03
CA PRO A 68 19.40 -4.42 -0.18
C PRO A 68 19.72 -3.53 -1.35
N LYS A 69 18.83 -3.43 -2.33
CA LYS A 69 19.02 -2.55 -3.47
C LYS A 69 18.79 -1.09 -3.13
N SER A 70 18.19 -0.83 -1.98
CA SER A 70 17.91 0.53 -1.52
C SER A 70 19.06 1.19 -0.81
N VAL A 71 20.13 0.48 -0.66
CA VAL A 71 21.32 0.97 0.03
C VAL A 71 22.16 1.86 -0.86
#